data_25cfb26eab5b0705f31489b52a79358c
#
_entry.id   25cfb26eab5b0705f31489b52a79358c
#
_cell.length_a   1.000
_cell.length_b   1.000
_cell.length_c   1.000
_cell.angle_alpha   90.00
_cell.angle_beta   90.00
_cell.angle_gamma   90.00
#
_symmetry.space_group_name_H-M   'P 1'
#
loop_
_entity.id
_entity.type
_entity.pdbx_description
1 polymer ?
#
loop_
_entity_poly.entity_id
_entity_poly.type
_entity_poly.pdbx_seq_one_letter_code
_entity_poly.pdbx_strand_id
1 'polypeptide(L)'
;MSAIPAVVASPRHDWPAFVSRFAHGTLVLPPLDDPAAVTDVLVRAGRRLRDSVGCKLPLYYGDDDYLALIQSNYEALAPYFGVILNEPEVARALIDKDRFEGFARSRGLPVPRAIAWEELEGWTGPVLAKPKVKLRYHSSAIYQRLFGGAGKARVFPNGAAAAAMPLVRQLREKLLFQEYVQGDDRQLWSFHGYADEKGELLAWFVGHKLRTHPALTGASTFLELVHNEDCARVGRQIAARIPLRGVFKMDLKRDAASGAWYLLEVNARSNLWHYLGARNGISLPRVTYDYLLQGKRPGPISYRTRYRWVTMRGDFRAYRELRQRGELSAAGWLRSLGEAPLVHDVFAWTDPAPFMRHSLQQVMMRVPRLGARMLRWLYSAS
;
A
#
# COMPACT_ATOMS: atom_id res chain seq x y z
N MET A 1 -13.78 19.20 -0.63
CA MET A 1 -12.34 19.08 -0.33
C MET A 1 -11.98 20.19 0.60
N SER A 2 -11.19 19.91 1.64
CA SER A 2 -10.69 20.94 2.57
C SER A 2 -9.70 21.84 1.83
N ALA A 3 -9.88 23.15 1.95
CA ALA A 3 -8.97 24.16 1.36
C ALA A 3 -7.67 24.28 2.20
N ILE A 4 -7.00 23.16 2.49
CA ILE A 4 -5.75 23.16 3.26
C ILE A 4 -4.60 23.28 2.25
N PRO A 5 -3.77 24.35 2.31
CA PRO A 5 -2.58 24.47 1.50
C PRO A 5 -1.63 23.30 1.75
N ALA A 6 -1.10 22.70 0.69
CA ALA A 6 -0.19 21.57 0.79
C ALA A 6 1.07 21.79 -0.06
N VAL A 7 2.23 21.43 0.49
CA VAL A 7 3.48 21.33 -0.27
C VAL A 7 3.70 19.86 -0.61
N VAL A 8 3.89 19.57 -1.90
CA VAL A 8 4.14 18.22 -2.40
C VAL A 8 5.64 18.03 -2.56
N ALA A 9 6.18 16.98 -1.93
CA ALA A 9 7.58 16.62 -2.01
C ALA A 9 7.79 15.29 -2.77
N SER A 10 8.79 15.22 -3.65
CA SER A 10 9.12 14.00 -4.40
C SER A 10 10.56 14.06 -4.90
N PRO A 11 11.28 12.91 -5.00
CA PRO A 11 12.58 12.88 -5.67
C PRO A 11 12.45 13.01 -7.21
N ARG A 12 11.26 12.89 -7.75
CA ARG A 12 10.98 13.03 -9.17
C ARG A 12 10.51 14.44 -9.46
N HIS A 13 11.31 15.23 -10.19
CA HIS A 13 10.95 16.58 -10.65
C HIS A 13 9.74 16.61 -11.60
N ASP A 14 9.45 15.47 -12.23
CA ASP A 14 8.32 15.29 -13.14
C ASP A 14 7.07 14.68 -12.47
N TRP A 15 7.03 14.63 -11.13
CA TRP A 15 5.94 13.98 -10.41
C TRP A 15 4.55 14.55 -10.77
N PRO A 16 3.56 13.72 -11.12
CA PRO A 16 2.26 14.23 -11.57
C PRO A 16 1.57 15.17 -10.59
N ALA A 17 1.69 14.92 -9.28
CA ALA A 17 1.06 15.76 -8.28
C ALA A 17 1.64 17.20 -8.20
N PHE A 18 2.81 17.46 -8.79
CA PHE A 18 3.40 18.81 -8.82
C PHE A 18 2.60 19.81 -9.68
N VAL A 19 1.75 19.33 -10.58
CA VAL A 19 0.84 20.19 -11.39
C VAL A 19 -0.58 20.20 -10.86
N SER A 20 -0.83 19.64 -9.68
CA SER A 20 -2.12 19.70 -9.03
C SER A 20 -2.47 21.13 -8.64
N ARG A 21 -3.71 21.58 -8.92
CA ARG A 21 -4.23 22.87 -8.44
C ARG A 21 -4.29 22.97 -6.90
N PHE A 22 -4.16 21.86 -6.20
CA PHE A 22 -4.14 21.79 -4.74
C PHE A 22 -2.72 21.78 -4.16
N ALA A 23 -1.69 21.70 -4.99
CA ALA A 23 -0.31 21.87 -4.58
C ALA A 23 0.03 23.37 -4.52
N HIS A 24 0.14 23.92 -3.31
CA HIS A 24 0.53 25.31 -3.09
C HIS A 24 2.05 25.54 -3.16
N GLY A 25 2.80 24.45 -3.18
CA GLY A 25 4.23 24.44 -3.38
C GLY A 25 4.73 23.04 -3.73
N THR A 26 5.90 23.00 -4.35
CA THR A 26 6.56 21.75 -4.72
C THR A 26 7.98 21.75 -4.17
N LEU A 27 8.46 20.58 -3.75
CA LEU A 27 9.79 20.37 -3.22
C LEU A 27 10.40 19.13 -3.90
N VAL A 28 11.46 19.35 -4.67
CA VAL A 28 12.24 18.24 -5.24
C VAL A 28 13.22 17.76 -4.17
N LEU A 29 13.11 16.49 -3.81
CA LEU A 29 13.99 15.85 -2.85
C LEU A 29 15.18 15.21 -3.55
N PRO A 30 16.35 15.11 -2.90
CA PRO A 30 17.42 14.24 -3.36
C PRO A 30 16.96 12.77 -3.41
N PRO A 31 17.68 11.89 -4.13
CA PRO A 31 17.44 10.45 -4.07
C PRO A 31 17.58 9.90 -2.65
N LEU A 32 16.80 8.86 -2.32
CA LEU A 32 16.79 8.25 -0.97
C LEU A 32 18.05 7.46 -0.62
N ASP A 33 18.96 7.26 -1.55
CA ASP A 33 20.30 6.69 -1.29
C ASP A 33 21.23 7.67 -0.56
N ASP A 34 20.84 8.96 -0.47
CA ASP A 34 21.45 9.96 0.39
C ASP A 34 20.43 10.49 1.43
N PRO A 35 20.18 9.74 2.53
CA PRO A 35 19.22 10.13 3.57
C PRO A 35 19.58 11.46 4.27
N ALA A 36 20.86 11.79 4.39
CA ALA A 36 21.31 13.02 5.01
C ALA A 36 20.91 14.23 4.16
N ALA A 37 21.16 14.19 2.85
CA ALA A 37 20.75 15.26 1.94
C ALA A 37 19.23 15.44 1.90
N VAL A 38 18.46 14.35 1.94
CA VAL A 38 16.98 14.42 2.02
C VAL A 38 16.55 15.11 3.32
N THR A 39 17.15 14.73 4.45
CA THR A 39 16.85 15.32 5.76
C THR A 39 17.16 16.80 5.78
N ASP A 40 18.32 17.21 5.26
CA ASP A 40 18.72 18.62 5.17
C ASP A 40 17.74 19.46 4.33
N VAL A 41 17.28 18.93 3.19
CA VAL A 41 16.27 19.60 2.36
C VAL A 41 14.96 19.75 3.11
N LEU A 42 14.51 18.72 3.80
CA LEU A 42 13.28 18.76 4.61
C LEU A 42 13.42 19.76 5.76
N VAL A 43 14.52 19.78 6.48
CA VAL A 43 14.78 20.73 7.57
C VAL A 43 14.74 22.17 7.08
N ARG A 44 15.47 22.50 5.98
CA ARG A 44 15.46 23.85 5.40
C ARG A 44 14.06 24.28 4.95
N ALA A 45 13.34 23.39 4.27
CA ALA A 45 11.98 23.65 3.82
C ALA A 45 11.02 23.81 5.04
N GLY A 46 11.12 22.91 6.00
CA GLY A 46 10.31 22.94 7.22
C GLY A 46 10.53 24.20 8.03
N ARG A 47 11.78 24.65 8.20
CA ARG A 47 12.10 25.91 8.88
C ARG A 47 11.43 27.09 8.18
N ARG A 48 11.65 27.25 6.88
CA ARG A 48 11.10 28.36 6.09
C ARG A 48 9.55 28.38 6.15
N LEU A 49 8.92 27.22 5.99
CA LEU A 49 7.46 27.12 5.99
C LEU A 49 6.89 27.38 7.39
N ARG A 50 7.48 26.79 8.45
CA ARG A 50 7.08 27.05 9.83
C ARG A 50 7.15 28.54 10.18
N ASP A 51 8.25 29.21 9.80
CA ASP A 51 8.42 30.63 10.08
C ASP A 51 7.41 31.50 9.30
N SER A 52 6.95 31.02 8.13
CA SER A 52 5.91 31.70 7.35
C SER A 52 4.49 31.50 7.91
N VAL A 53 4.18 30.33 8.52
CA VAL A 53 2.81 30.01 9.00
C VAL A 53 2.66 30.08 10.52
N GLY A 54 3.76 30.23 11.26
CA GLY A 54 3.77 30.36 12.72
C GLY A 54 3.52 29.07 13.52
N CYS A 55 3.48 27.88 12.85
CA CYS A 55 3.26 26.61 13.52
C CYS A 55 4.02 25.46 12.86
N LYS A 56 4.15 24.32 13.54
CA LYS A 56 4.68 23.10 12.95
C LYS A 56 3.74 22.58 11.86
N LEU A 57 4.32 22.00 10.81
CA LEU A 57 3.56 21.48 9.68
C LEU A 57 3.28 19.98 9.84
N PRO A 58 2.05 19.52 9.62
CA PRO A 58 1.78 18.08 9.57
C PRO A 58 2.57 17.44 8.43
N LEU A 59 3.33 16.39 8.74
CA LEU A 59 4.14 15.64 7.77
C LEU A 59 3.43 14.35 7.39
N TYR A 60 3.21 14.16 6.08
CA TYR A 60 2.60 12.96 5.52
C TYR A 60 3.62 12.22 4.66
N TYR A 61 3.63 10.91 4.74
CA TYR A 61 4.50 10.03 3.95
C TYR A 61 3.69 8.83 3.44
N GLY A 62 4.09 8.33 2.26
CA GLY A 62 3.32 7.33 1.50
C GLY A 62 4.03 6.01 1.26
N ASP A 63 5.28 5.85 1.74
CA ASP A 63 6.02 4.60 1.63
C ASP A 63 6.88 4.31 2.86
N ASP A 64 7.42 3.09 2.92
CA ASP A 64 8.13 2.59 4.09
C ASP A 64 9.57 3.13 4.16
N ASP A 65 10.15 3.53 3.02
CA ASP A 65 11.51 4.09 2.97
C ASP A 65 11.51 5.50 3.57
N TYR A 66 10.49 6.32 3.26
CA TYR A 66 10.31 7.61 3.93
C TYR A 66 9.92 7.48 5.40
N LEU A 67 9.12 6.46 5.77
CA LEU A 67 8.87 6.17 7.18
C LEU A 67 10.17 5.90 7.92
N ALA A 68 11.04 5.04 7.38
CA ALA A 68 12.32 4.71 7.98
C ALA A 68 13.25 5.95 8.10
N LEU A 69 13.29 6.79 7.05
CA LEU A 69 14.04 8.05 7.05
C LEU A 69 13.55 9.01 8.15
N ILE A 70 12.23 9.25 8.22
CA ILE A 70 11.63 10.15 9.21
C ILE A 70 11.85 9.62 10.63
N GLN A 71 11.70 8.30 10.82
CA GLN A 71 11.94 7.64 12.11
C GLN A 71 13.39 7.84 12.59
N SER A 72 14.37 7.65 11.68
CA SER A 72 15.78 7.75 12.00
C SER A 72 16.28 9.19 12.21
N ASN A 73 15.57 10.18 11.66
CA ASN A 73 15.94 11.59 11.73
C ASN A 73 14.88 12.44 12.46
N TYR A 74 14.10 11.80 13.35
CA TYR A 74 12.96 12.44 14.00
C TYR A 74 13.34 13.70 14.75
N GLU A 75 14.42 13.69 15.54
CA GLU A 75 14.87 14.82 16.34
C GLU A 75 15.22 16.05 15.48
N ALA A 76 15.82 15.85 14.32
CA ALA A 76 16.12 16.92 13.37
C ALA A 76 14.86 17.51 12.71
N LEU A 77 13.83 16.70 12.51
CA LEU A 77 12.58 17.09 11.84
C LEU A 77 11.53 17.62 12.81
N ALA A 78 11.48 17.13 14.05
CA ALA A 78 10.47 17.44 15.05
C ALA A 78 10.34 18.95 15.40
N PRO A 79 11.37 19.81 15.32
CA PRO A 79 11.20 21.24 15.50
C PRO A 79 10.28 21.90 14.47
N TYR A 80 10.16 21.31 13.28
CA TYR A 80 9.47 21.92 12.13
C TYR A 80 8.20 21.18 11.74
N PHE A 81 8.15 19.88 12.01
CA PHE A 81 7.05 19.03 11.60
C PHE A 81 6.34 18.37 12.78
N GLY A 82 5.01 18.25 12.65
CA GLY A 82 4.19 17.39 13.48
C GLY A 82 3.95 16.07 12.77
N VAL A 83 4.32 14.98 13.42
CA VAL A 83 4.07 13.61 12.95
C VAL A 83 3.99 12.68 14.16
N ILE A 84 3.04 11.75 14.15
CA ILE A 84 2.97 10.69 15.16
C ILE A 84 3.55 9.42 14.54
N LEU A 85 4.58 8.91 15.17
CA LEU A 85 5.31 7.71 14.75
C LEU A 85 5.13 6.60 15.78
N ASN A 86 5.19 5.36 15.32
CA ASN A 86 5.29 4.21 16.19
C ASN A 86 6.62 4.22 16.94
N GLU A 87 6.67 3.55 18.09
CA GLU A 87 7.95 3.30 18.76
C GLU A 87 8.94 2.63 17.80
N PRO A 88 10.25 2.91 17.90
CA PRO A 88 11.24 2.43 16.93
C PRO A 88 11.26 0.91 16.76
N GLU A 89 11.02 0.15 17.83
CA GLU A 89 10.91 -1.31 17.77
C GLU A 89 9.70 -1.77 16.97
N VAL A 90 8.53 -1.17 17.23
CA VAL A 90 7.29 -1.44 16.49
C VAL A 90 7.47 -1.08 15.02
N ALA A 91 7.97 0.12 14.72
CA ALA A 91 8.18 0.57 13.34
C ALA A 91 9.09 -0.39 12.57
N ARG A 92 10.21 -0.83 13.17
CA ARG A 92 11.11 -1.83 12.56
C ARG A 92 10.43 -3.17 12.31
N ALA A 93 9.64 -3.65 13.27
CA ALA A 93 8.91 -4.91 13.12
C ALA A 93 7.85 -4.84 12.01
N LEU A 94 7.19 -3.70 11.82
CA LEU A 94 6.18 -3.53 10.79
C LEU A 94 6.75 -3.42 9.36
N ILE A 95 7.98 -2.89 9.21
CA ILE A 95 8.65 -2.75 7.91
C ILE A 95 9.31 -4.06 7.48
N ASP A 96 9.89 -4.80 8.41
CA ASP A 96 10.64 -6.04 8.17
C ASP A 96 9.73 -7.27 8.27
N LYS A 97 9.48 -7.93 7.15
CA LYS A 97 8.57 -9.08 7.09
C LYS A 97 9.04 -10.31 7.88
N ASP A 98 10.37 -10.48 8.04
CA ASP A 98 10.92 -11.57 8.86
C ASP A 98 10.66 -11.32 10.34
N ARG A 99 10.82 -10.08 10.78
CA ARG A 99 10.55 -9.67 12.17
C ARG A 99 9.07 -9.61 12.47
N PHE A 100 8.25 -9.24 11.48
CA PHE A 100 6.82 -9.03 11.66
C PHE A 100 6.11 -10.27 12.23
N GLU A 101 6.42 -11.46 11.71
CA GLU A 101 5.74 -12.68 12.17
C GLU A 101 6.06 -12.98 13.63
N GLY A 102 7.33 -13.01 14.02
CA GLY A 102 7.74 -13.22 15.42
C GLY A 102 7.14 -12.17 16.36
N PHE A 103 7.18 -10.89 15.95
CA PHE A 103 6.55 -9.78 16.66
C PHE A 103 5.03 -9.97 16.81
N ALA A 104 4.34 -10.36 15.74
CA ALA A 104 2.90 -10.58 15.78
C ALA A 104 2.51 -11.79 16.65
N ARG A 105 3.25 -12.89 16.55
CA ARG A 105 3.05 -14.09 17.38
C ARG A 105 3.28 -13.82 18.86
N SER A 106 4.31 -13.08 19.22
CA SER A 106 4.60 -12.74 20.63
C SER A 106 3.46 -11.92 21.28
N ARG A 107 2.62 -11.28 20.45
CA ARG A 107 1.44 -10.52 20.88
C ARG A 107 0.13 -11.29 20.72
N GLY A 108 0.19 -12.57 20.39
CA GLY A 108 -1.00 -13.42 20.19
C GLY A 108 -1.87 -12.97 19.01
N LEU A 109 -1.28 -12.40 17.96
CA LEU A 109 -2.02 -11.97 16.78
C LEU A 109 -2.24 -13.13 15.81
N PRO A 110 -3.38 -13.17 15.12
CA PRO A 110 -3.71 -14.21 14.16
C PRO A 110 -2.95 -13.97 12.84
N VAL A 111 -1.74 -14.46 12.75
CA VAL A 111 -0.92 -14.39 11.52
C VAL A 111 -0.78 -15.78 10.90
N PRO A 112 -0.66 -15.90 9.56
CA PRO A 112 -0.40 -17.18 8.91
C PRO A 112 0.90 -17.81 9.46
N ARG A 113 0.90 -19.15 9.61
CA ARG A 113 2.09 -19.87 10.10
C ARG A 113 3.23 -19.76 9.09
N ALA A 114 4.42 -19.32 9.53
CA ALA A 114 5.63 -19.48 8.74
C ALA A 114 6.05 -20.95 8.71
N ILE A 115 6.61 -21.34 7.59
CA ILE A 115 7.09 -22.68 7.33
C ILE A 115 8.59 -22.57 7.12
N ALA A 116 9.38 -23.22 8.00
CA ALA A 116 10.81 -23.28 7.83
C ALA A 116 11.18 -24.06 6.56
N TRP A 117 12.37 -23.77 5.97
CA TRP A 117 12.80 -24.48 4.77
C TRP A 117 12.88 -25.99 4.98
N GLU A 118 13.32 -26.41 6.15
CA GLU A 118 13.49 -27.79 6.56
C GLU A 118 12.14 -28.54 6.69
N GLU A 119 11.07 -27.81 7.01
CA GLU A 119 9.70 -28.34 7.14
C GLU A 119 8.95 -28.31 5.80
N LEU A 120 9.47 -27.53 4.82
CA LEU A 120 8.72 -27.16 3.63
C LEU A 120 8.31 -28.39 2.80
N GLU A 121 9.22 -29.33 2.57
CA GLU A 121 8.96 -30.51 1.72
C GLU A 121 7.84 -31.40 2.30
N GLY A 122 7.76 -31.50 3.63
CA GLY A 122 6.72 -32.26 4.34
C GLY A 122 5.38 -31.53 4.47
N TRP A 123 5.29 -30.27 4.04
CA TRP A 123 4.05 -29.50 4.16
C TRP A 123 3.03 -29.88 3.10
N THR A 124 1.89 -30.44 3.51
CA THR A 124 0.87 -30.98 2.61
C THR A 124 -0.14 -29.96 2.09
N GLY A 125 -0.36 -28.85 2.83
CA GLY A 125 -1.27 -27.77 2.44
C GLY A 125 -0.67 -26.77 1.46
N PRO A 126 -1.48 -25.87 0.89
CA PRO A 126 -0.97 -24.80 0.03
C PRO A 126 0.01 -23.87 0.76
N VAL A 127 1.04 -23.44 0.03
CA VAL A 127 2.13 -22.59 0.54
C VAL A 127 2.19 -21.29 -0.23
N LEU A 128 2.30 -20.17 0.48
CA LEU A 128 2.63 -18.87 -0.07
C LEU A 128 4.12 -18.61 0.07
N ALA A 129 4.84 -18.41 -1.04
CA ALA A 129 6.21 -17.90 -1.03
C ALA A 129 6.19 -16.41 -1.35
N LYS A 130 6.84 -15.60 -0.51
CA LYS A 130 6.99 -14.14 -0.71
C LYS A 130 8.41 -13.69 -0.34
N PRO A 131 8.88 -12.55 -0.87
CA PRO A 131 10.19 -12.02 -0.47
C PRO A 131 10.20 -11.60 0.98
N LYS A 132 11.28 -11.89 1.68
CA LYS A 132 11.52 -11.43 3.06
C LYS A 132 11.58 -9.92 3.15
N VAL A 133 12.30 -9.27 2.27
CA VAL A 133 12.48 -7.82 2.25
C VAL A 133 11.71 -7.21 1.07
N LYS A 134 11.15 -6.02 1.24
CA LYS A 134 10.52 -5.24 0.17
C LYS A 134 11.62 -4.73 -0.75
N LEU A 135 11.90 -5.51 -1.78
CA LEU A 135 13.12 -5.38 -2.55
C LEU A 135 13.01 -4.35 -3.67
N ARG A 136 14.04 -3.52 -3.81
CA ARG A 136 14.53 -2.96 -5.08
C ARG A 136 14.74 -4.06 -6.17
N TYR A 137 14.53 -5.33 -5.85
CA TYR A 137 14.69 -6.53 -6.69
C TYR A 137 13.54 -6.79 -7.66
N HIS A 138 12.49 -5.99 -7.73
CA HIS A 138 11.48 -6.11 -8.79
C HIS A 138 12.08 -5.99 -10.21
N SER A 139 13.32 -5.53 -10.32
CA SER A 139 14.07 -5.43 -11.57
C SER A 139 14.92 -6.65 -11.92
N SER A 140 15.17 -7.59 -10.99
CA SER A 140 15.98 -8.77 -11.31
C SER A 140 15.17 -9.76 -12.17
N ALA A 141 15.79 -10.26 -13.26
CA ALA A 141 15.16 -11.22 -14.16
C ALA A 141 14.71 -12.50 -13.43
N ILE A 142 15.46 -12.94 -12.42
CA ILE A 142 15.15 -14.12 -11.59
C ILE A 142 13.85 -13.90 -10.82
N TYR A 143 13.70 -12.72 -10.24
CA TYR A 143 12.53 -12.35 -9.45
C TYR A 143 11.27 -12.24 -10.33
N GLN A 144 11.40 -11.63 -11.49
CA GLN A 144 10.33 -11.56 -12.47
C GLN A 144 9.88 -12.95 -12.94
N ARG A 145 10.82 -13.90 -13.11
CA ARG A 145 10.49 -15.29 -13.46
C ARG A 145 9.77 -16.04 -12.35
N LEU A 146 10.15 -15.80 -11.06
CA LEU A 146 9.50 -16.48 -9.94
C LEU A 146 8.08 -15.96 -9.69
N PHE A 147 7.87 -14.64 -9.76
CA PHE A 147 6.61 -14.00 -9.39
C PHE A 147 5.79 -13.47 -10.57
N GLY A 148 6.17 -13.75 -11.82
CA GLY A 148 5.41 -13.33 -13.00
C GLY A 148 5.40 -11.82 -13.23
N GLY A 149 6.50 -11.12 -12.92
CA GLY A 149 6.71 -9.70 -13.20
C GLY A 149 5.98 -8.72 -12.27
N ALA A 150 4.69 -8.85 -12.08
CA ALA A 150 3.88 -7.97 -11.23
C ALA A 150 3.51 -8.60 -9.88
N GLY A 151 3.76 -9.90 -9.71
CA GLY A 151 3.43 -10.65 -8.51
C GLY A 151 4.31 -10.26 -7.32
N LYS A 152 3.71 -10.23 -6.14
CA LYS A 152 4.41 -9.98 -4.86
C LYS A 152 4.65 -11.26 -4.09
N ALA A 153 3.99 -12.34 -4.48
CA ALA A 153 4.09 -13.66 -3.90
C ALA A 153 3.66 -14.72 -4.91
N ARG A 154 3.94 -15.98 -4.62
CA ARG A 154 3.49 -17.13 -5.41
C ARG A 154 2.91 -18.19 -4.50
N VAL A 155 1.76 -18.75 -4.92
CA VAL A 155 1.10 -19.85 -4.24
C VAL A 155 1.50 -21.16 -4.90
N PHE A 156 1.84 -22.15 -4.08
CA PHE A 156 2.13 -23.52 -4.48
C PHE A 156 1.08 -24.46 -3.88
N PRO A 157 0.71 -25.56 -4.55
CA PRO A 157 -0.31 -26.50 -4.05
C PRO A 157 0.12 -27.19 -2.75
N ASN A 158 1.42 -27.38 -2.53
CA ASN A 158 2.01 -27.94 -1.31
C ASN A 158 3.49 -27.53 -1.22
N GLY A 159 4.12 -27.89 -0.12
CA GLY A 159 5.53 -27.56 0.12
C GLY A 159 6.49 -28.33 -0.79
N ALA A 160 6.20 -29.58 -1.12
CA ALA A 160 7.01 -30.37 -2.05
C ALA A 160 7.10 -29.71 -3.44
N ALA A 161 5.97 -29.20 -3.96
CA ALA A 161 5.96 -28.45 -5.21
C ALA A 161 6.78 -27.14 -5.14
N ALA A 162 6.77 -26.47 -4.00
CA ALA A 162 7.60 -25.29 -3.78
C ALA A 162 9.09 -25.66 -3.70
N ALA A 163 9.44 -26.67 -2.92
CA ALA A 163 10.82 -27.11 -2.73
C ALA A 163 11.43 -27.72 -4.02
N ALA A 164 10.63 -28.36 -4.88
CA ALA A 164 11.08 -28.90 -6.15
C ALA A 164 11.47 -27.82 -7.19
N MET A 165 10.98 -26.58 -7.04
CA MET A 165 11.24 -25.52 -8.02
C MET A 165 12.67 -24.98 -7.91
N PRO A 166 13.51 -25.07 -8.97
CA PRO A 166 14.93 -24.64 -8.91
C PRO A 166 15.10 -23.18 -8.47
N LEU A 167 14.24 -22.26 -8.93
CA LEU A 167 14.29 -20.84 -8.53
C LEU A 167 13.97 -20.62 -7.05
N VAL A 168 13.09 -21.42 -6.49
CA VAL A 168 12.77 -21.37 -5.05
C VAL A 168 13.98 -21.83 -4.25
N ARG A 169 14.62 -22.95 -4.62
CA ARG A 169 15.85 -23.43 -4.00
C ARG A 169 16.99 -22.40 -4.05
N GLN A 170 17.17 -21.77 -5.21
CA GLN A 170 18.19 -20.74 -5.40
C GLN A 170 17.95 -19.50 -4.52
N LEU A 171 16.70 -19.16 -4.27
CA LEU A 171 16.30 -17.95 -3.54
C LEU A 171 15.84 -18.24 -2.10
N ARG A 172 15.95 -19.47 -1.57
CA ARG A 172 15.35 -19.89 -0.30
C ARG A 172 15.64 -18.94 0.86
N GLU A 173 16.87 -18.46 1.00
CA GLU A 173 17.28 -17.56 2.08
C GLU A 173 16.63 -16.15 1.98
N LYS A 174 16.14 -15.79 0.78
CA LYS A 174 15.49 -14.50 0.48
C LYS A 174 13.98 -14.60 0.45
N LEU A 175 13.43 -15.81 0.65
CA LEU A 175 12.00 -16.08 0.61
C LEU A 175 11.47 -16.43 2.01
N LEU A 176 10.29 -15.92 2.30
CA LEU A 176 9.47 -16.34 3.42
C LEU A 176 8.40 -17.30 2.89
N PHE A 177 8.27 -18.45 3.50
CA PHE A 177 7.21 -19.42 3.21
C PHE A 177 6.18 -19.37 4.34
N GLN A 178 4.91 -19.35 3.96
CA GLN A 178 3.81 -19.31 4.91
C GLN A 178 2.68 -20.23 4.43
N GLU A 179 1.89 -20.75 5.37
CA GLU A 179 0.61 -21.35 5.02
C GLU A 179 -0.22 -20.38 4.19
N TYR A 180 -0.92 -20.90 3.20
CA TYR A 180 -1.80 -20.07 2.39
C TYR A 180 -3.19 -20.05 3.04
N VAL A 181 -3.61 -18.87 3.50
CA VAL A 181 -4.98 -18.65 3.96
C VAL A 181 -5.94 -18.83 2.79
N GLN A 182 -6.90 -19.73 2.89
CA GLN A 182 -7.79 -20.12 1.81
C GLN A 182 -8.67 -18.98 1.31
N GLY A 183 -9.00 -19.01 0.02
CA GLY A 183 -9.94 -18.06 -0.61
C GLY A 183 -9.32 -17.13 -1.65
N ASP A 184 -10.19 -16.52 -2.43
CA ASP A 184 -9.87 -15.59 -3.53
C ASP A 184 -9.75 -14.13 -3.04
N ASP A 185 -9.73 -13.17 -3.98
CA ASP A 185 -9.61 -11.73 -3.67
C ASP A 185 -10.76 -11.21 -2.79
N ARG A 186 -11.95 -11.83 -2.85
CA ARG A 186 -13.12 -11.44 -2.04
C ARG A 186 -12.94 -11.76 -0.55
N GLN A 187 -11.92 -12.54 -0.19
CA GLN A 187 -11.54 -12.79 1.19
C GLN A 187 -10.51 -11.78 1.72
N LEU A 188 -10.09 -10.81 0.88
CA LEU A 188 -9.13 -9.79 1.23
C LEU A 188 -9.82 -8.50 1.71
N TRP A 189 -9.54 -8.13 2.93
CA TRP A 189 -10.07 -6.98 3.63
C TRP A 189 -8.95 -6.05 4.09
N SER A 190 -9.31 -4.86 4.48
CA SER A 190 -8.37 -3.97 5.14
C SER A 190 -9.06 -3.14 6.21
N PHE A 191 -8.33 -2.91 7.29
CA PHE A 191 -8.70 -1.98 8.34
C PHE A 191 -7.71 -0.82 8.30
N HIS A 192 -8.23 0.39 8.18
CA HIS A 192 -7.44 1.62 8.14
C HIS A 192 -7.71 2.42 9.40
N GLY A 193 -6.67 2.94 10.02
CA GLY A 193 -6.83 3.71 11.24
C GLY A 193 -5.84 4.86 11.37
N TYR A 194 -6.19 5.76 12.28
CA TYR A 194 -5.30 6.78 12.82
C TYR A 194 -5.41 6.75 14.35
N ALA A 195 -4.29 6.56 15.02
CA ALA A 195 -4.19 6.52 16.46
C ALA A 195 -3.29 7.67 16.97
N ASP A 196 -3.58 8.16 18.17
CA ASP A 196 -2.78 9.20 18.81
C ASP A 196 -1.45 8.65 19.37
N GLU A 197 -0.69 9.50 20.05
CA GLU A 197 0.60 9.16 20.67
C GLU A 197 0.48 8.16 21.83
N LYS A 198 -0.72 7.93 22.35
CA LYS A 198 -1.01 6.92 23.37
C LYS A 198 -1.49 5.61 22.77
N GLY A 199 -1.67 5.55 21.43
CA GLY A 199 -2.25 4.40 20.72
C GLY A 199 -3.78 4.34 20.77
N GLU A 200 -4.45 5.43 21.23
CA GLU A 200 -5.89 5.50 21.20
C GLU A 200 -6.38 5.73 19.76
N LEU A 201 -7.28 4.86 19.30
CA LEU A 201 -7.79 4.89 17.93
C LEU A 201 -8.77 6.04 17.75
N LEU A 202 -8.39 7.06 17.00
CA LEU A 202 -9.18 8.26 16.78
C LEU A 202 -10.16 8.15 15.61
N ALA A 203 -9.76 7.49 14.54
CA ALA A 203 -10.61 7.28 13.36
C ALA A 203 -10.22 6.00 12.64
N TRP A 204 -11.22 5.34 12.02
CA TRP A 204 -10.99 4.13 11.25
C TRP A 204 -12.10 3.87 10.23
N PHE A 205 -11.79 3.06 9.21
CA PHE A 205 -12.77 2.50 8.29
C PHE A 205 -12.33 1.12 7.80
N VAL A 206 -13.30 0.36 7.29
CA VAL A 206 -13.08 -0.96 6.71
C VAL A 206 -13.19 -0.90 5.20
N GLY A 207 -12.26 -1.54 4.51
CA GLY A 207 -12.26 -1.69 3.08
C GLY A 207 -12.28 -3.15 2.63
N HIS A 208 -12.83 -3.39 1.47
CA HIS A 208 -12.93 -4.70 0.83
C HIS A 208 -12.28 -4.65 -0.55
N LYS A 209 -11.43 -5.63 -0.85
CA LYS A 209 -10.80 -5.76 -2.16
C LYS A 209 -11.70 -6.59 -3.06
N LEU A 210 -12.17 -5.98 -4.13
CA LEU A 210 -12.99 -6.66 -5.12
C LEU A 210 -12.14 -7.38 -6.15
N ARG A 211 -11.00 -6.78 -6.54
CA ARG A 211 -10.02 -7.37 -7.47
C ARG A 211 -8.61 -6.92 -7.18
N THR A 212 -7.66 -7.81 -7.43
CA THR A 212 -6.22 -7.53 -7.41
C THR A 212 -5.57 -7.94 -8.74
N HIS A 213 -4.39 -7.42 -9.05
CA HIS A 213 -3.61 -7.89 -10.20
C HIS A 213 -2.12 -8.01 -9.83
N PRO A 214 -1.50 -9.17 -10.04
CA PRO A 214 -2.11 -10.49 -10.32
C PRO A 214 -3.11 -10.91 -9.24
N ALA A 215 -4.09 -11.74 -9.63
CA ALA A 215 -5.09 -12.24 -8.69
C ALA A 215 -4.42 -12.95 -7.50
N LEU A 216 -5.01 -12.85 -6.31
CA LEU A 216 -4.60 -13.44 -5.02
C LEU A 216 -3.37 -12.77 -4.37
N THR A 217 -2.41 -12.26 -5.13
CA THR A 217 -1.12 -11.81 -4.59
C THR A 217 -0.69 -10.41 -5.04
N GLY A 218 -1.48 -9.79 -5.90
CA GLY A 218 -1.16 -8.51 -6.52
C GLY A 218 -1.58 -7.26 -5.74
N ALA A 219 -1.43 -6.12 -6.40
CA ALA A 219 -1.94 -4.87 -5.90
C ALA A 219 -3.46 -4.76 -6.14
N SER A 220 -4.16 -4.10 -5.23
CA SER A 220 -5.59 -3.83 -5.40
C SER A 220 -5.84 -2.99 -6.65
N THR A 221 -6.81 -3.38 -7.47
CA THR A 221 -7.21 -2.68 -8.70
C THR A 221 -8.61 -2.12 -8.62
N PHE A 222 -9.48 -2.78 -7.85
CA PHE A 222 -10.85 -2.38 -7.60
C PHE A 222 -11.23 -2.69 -6.16
N LEU A 223 -11.80 -1.70 -5.46
CA LEU A 223 -12.09 -1.81 -4.04
C LEU A 223 -13.20 -0.86 -3.59
N GLU A 224 -13.79 -1.18 -2.44
CA GLU A 224 -14.87 -0.41 -1.84
C GLU A 224 -14.68 -0.25 -0.33
N LEU A 225 -15.37 0.72 0.27
CA LEU A 225 -15.56 0.76 1.71
C LEU A 225 -16.85 0.00 2.05
N VAL A 226 -16.84 -0.66 3.19
CA VAL A 226 -17.97 -1.44 3.68
C VAL A 226 -18.12 -1.30 5.20
N HIS A 227 -19.35 -1.51 5.68
CA HIS A 227 -19.61 -1.74 7.08
C HIS A 227 -19.55 -3.25 7.34
N ASN A 228 -18.44 -3.72 7.90
CA ASN A 228 -18.25 -5.11 8.30
C ASN A 228 -17.77 -5.13 9.75
N GLU A 229 -18.67 -5.44 10.68
CA GLU A 229 -18.39 -5.34 12.11
C GLU A 229 -17.36 -6.40 12.57
N ASP A 230 -17.33 -7.57 11.94
CA ASP A 230 -16.31 -8.60 12.26
C ASP A 230 -14.92 -8.11 11.92
N CYS A 231 -14.72 -7.56 10.69
CA CYS A 231 -13.45 -6.97 10.30
C CYS A 231 -13.08 -5.78 11.18
N ALA A 232 -14.05 -4.92 11.50
CA ALA A 232 -13.84 -3.78 12.38
C ALA A 232 -13.43 -4.20 13.79
N ARG A 233 -14.08 -5.20 14.36
CA ARG A 233 -13.77 -5.78 15.67
C ARG A 233 -12.36 -6.36 15.70
N VAL A 234 -12.01 -7.18 14.69
CA VAL A 234 -10.67 -7.77 14.57
C VAL A 234 -9.60 -6.67 14.39
N GLY A 235 -9.85 -5.69 13.53
CA GLY A 235 -8.92 -4.55 13.34
C GLY A 235 -8.68 -3.76 14.62
N ARG A 236 -9.73 -3.44 15.38
CA ARG A 236 -9.63 -2.75 16.68
C ARG A 236 -8.88 -3.59 17.72
N GLN A 237 -9.14 -4.90 17.78
CA GLN A 237 -8.43 -5.82 18.69
C GLN A 237 -6.94 -5.91 18.36
N ILE A 238 -6.57 -5.96 17.08
CA ILE A 238 -5.17 -5.95 16.65
C ILE A 238 -4.53 -4.61 17.00
N ALA A 239 -5.19 -3.48 16.71
CA ALA A 239 -4.68 -2.14 17.04
C ALA A 239 -4.42 -1.95 18.54
N ALA A 240 -5.26 -2.54 19.40
CA ALA A 240 -5.08 -2.50 20.85
C ALA A 240 -3.91 -3.37 21.36
N ARG A 241 -3.60 -4.48 20.66
CA ARG A 241 -2.49 -5.39 21.02
C ARG A 241 -1.13 -4.92 20.49
N ILE A 242 -1.12 -4.29 19.33
CA ILE A 242 0.05 -3.56 18.83
C ILE A 242 -0.15 -2.11 19.25
N PRO A 243 0.77 -1.47 19.99
CA PRO A 243 0.63 -0.06 20.36
C PRO A 243 0.87 0.83 19.13
N LEU A 244 -0.03 0.71 18.14
CA LEU A 244 0.04 1.46 16.89
C LEU A 244 -0.22 2.94 17.15
N ARG A 245 0.61 3.78 16.53
CA ARG A 245 0.52 5.23 16.56
C ARG A 245 0.54 5.80 15.16
N GLY A 246 -0.08 6.95 14.97
CA GLY A 246 -0.18 7.61 13.67
C GLY A 246 -1.12 6.87 12.72
N VAL A 247 -0.88 7.06 11.43
CA VAL A 247 -1.68 6.45 10.38
C VAL A 247 -1.22 5.03 10.06
N PHE A 248 -2.17 4.12 9.89
CA PHE A 248 -1.85 2.75 9.52
C PHE A 248 -2.95 2.10 8.67
N LYS A 249 -2.57 1.02 8.02
CA LYS A 249 -3.45 0.10 7.32
C LYS A 249 -3.06 -1.33 7.66
N MET A 250 -4.03 -2.16 8.03
CA MET A 250 -3.88 -3.60 8.16
C MET A 250 -4.46 -4.28 6.93
N ASP A 251 -3.74 -5.20 6.32
CA ASP A 251 -4.29 -6.13 5.35
C ASP A 251 -4.72 -7.41 6.08
N LEU A 252 -5.99 -7.74 5.97
CA LEU A 252 -6.63 -8.88 6.62
C LEU A 252 -7.14 -9.86 5.56
N LYS A 253 -7.11 -11.14 5.86
CA LYS A 253 -7.75 -12.17 5.05
C LYS A 253 -8.66 -13.04 5.93
N ARG A 254 -9.87 -13.28 5.48
CA ARG A 254 -10.77 -14.23 6.10
C ARG A 254 -10.58 -15.58 5.40
N ASP A 255 -10.24 -16.60 6.14
CA ASP A 255 -10.11 -17.95 5.58
C ASP A 255 -11.48 -18.47 5.12
N ALA A 256 -11.54 -18.91 3.87
CA ALA A 256 -12.82 -19.32 3.26
C ALA A 256 -13.36 -20.65 3.83
N ALA A 257 -12.50 -21.50 4.37
CA ALA A 257 -12.91 -22.79 4.93
C ALA A 257 -13.31 -22.67 6.40
N SER A 258 -12.51 -22.03 7.23
CA SER A 258 -12.73 -21.93 8.68
C SER A 258 -13.47 -20.66 9.10
N GLY A 259 -13.51 -19.62 8.24
CA GLY A 259 -14.03 -18.31 8.60
C GLY A 259 -13.10 -17.49 9.51
N ALA A 260 -11.94 -18.02 9.88
CA ALA A 260 -10.96 -17.35 10.73
C ALA A 260 -10.35 -16.15 10.05
N TRP A 261 -10.02 -15.10 10.82
CA TRP A 261 -9.36 -13.90 10.33
C TRP A 261 -7.85 -13.97 10.55
N TYR A 262 -7.10 -13.59 9.55
CA TYR A 262 -5.64 -13.53 9.58
C TYR A 262 -5.14 -12.12 9.24
N LEU A 263 -4.17 -11.64 10.01
CA LEU A 263 -3.41 -10.43 9.72
C LEU A 263 -2.25 -10.78 8.78
N LEU A 264 -2.26 -10.20 7.59
CA LEU A 264 -1.23 -10.46 6.59
C LEU A 264 -0.06 -9.49 6.69
N GLU A 265 -0.35 -8.20 6.92
CA GLU A 265 0.65 -7.14 7.09
C GLU A 265 0.03 -5.89 7.74
N VAL A 266 0.87 -5.05 8.34
CA VAL A 266 0.52 -3.70 8.78
C VAL A 266 1.41 -2.70 8.07
N ASN A 267 0.80 -1.72 7.41
CA ASN A 267 1.50 -0.63 6.73
C ASN A 267 1.30 0.65 7.54
N ALA A 268 2.32 1.09 8.28
CA ALA A 268 2.27 2.28 9.16
C ALA A 268 2.50 3.58 8.39
N ARG A 269 1.73 3.82 7.34
CA ARG A 269 1.85 4.97 6.43
C ARG A 269 0.57 5.27 5.67
N SER A 270 0.52 6.43 5.06
CA SER A 270 -0.55 6.82 4.14
C SER A 270 -0.60 5.92 2.89
N ASN A 271 -1.77 5.80 2.30
CA ASN A 271 -2.00 4.97 1.11
C ASN A 271 -3.16 5.50 0.25
N LEU A 272 -3.34 4.91 -0.93
CA LEU A 272 -4.35 5.37 -1.90
C LEU A 272 -5.80 5.24 -1.42
N TRP A 273 -6.10 4.36 -0.48
CA TRP A 273 -7.44 4.18 0.06
C TRP A 273 -7.93 5.38 0.87
N HIS A 274 -7.02 6.23 1.38
CA HIS A 274 -7.38 7.41 2.14
C HIS A 274 -8.19 8.40 1.29
N TYR A 275 -7.96 8.46 -0.02
CA TYR A 275 -8.78 9.26 -0.92
C TYR A 275 -10.19 8.68 -1.06
N LEU A 276 -10.33 7.35 -1.16
CA LEU A 276 -11.64 6.69 -1.13
C LEU A 276 -12.35 6.94 0.21
N GLY A 277 -11.63 6.86 1.34
CA GLY A 277 -12.15 7.20 2.66
C GLY A 277 -12.72 8.62 2.71
N ALA A 278 -11.93 9.59 2.24
CA ALA A 278 -12.34 10.99 2.18
C ALA A 278 -13.59 11.21 1.30
N ARG A 279 -13.70 10.53 0.17
CA ARG A 279 -14.89 10.59 -0.72
C ARG A 279 -16.13 9.96 -0.06
N ASN A 280 -15.93 9.02 0.83
CA ASN A 280 -16.99 8.36 1.61
C ASN A 280 -17.26 9.03 2.97
N GLY A 281 -16.62 10.18 3.25
CA GLY A 281 -16.92 11.00 4.42
C GLY A 281 -15.98 10.83 5.62
N ILE A 282 -14.96 9.95 5.52
CA ILE A 282 -13.95 9.76 6.55
C ILE A 282 -12.54 10.02 6.00
N SER A 283 -11.95 11.16 6.35
CA SER A 283 -10.65 11.57 5.86
C SER A 283 -9.59 11.44 6.94
N LEU A 284 -8.84 10.33 6.96
CA LEU A 284 -7.72 10.16 7.89
C LEU A 284 -6.68 11.29 7.78
N PRO A 285 -6.29 11.78 6.57
CA PRO A 285 -5.41 12.94 6.48
C PRO A 285 -5.98 14.20 7.14
N ARG A 286 -7.31 14.42 7.06
CA ARG A 286 -7.94 15.56 7.72
C ARG A 286 -7.97 15.37 9.24
N VAL A 287 -8.26 14.18 9.73
CA VAL A 287 -8.20 13.86 11.18
C VAL A 287 -6.78 14.09 11.69
N THR A 288 -5.75 13.62 10.96
CA THR A 288 -4.34 13.88 11.30
C THR A 288 -4.05 15.38 11.40
N TYR A 289 -4.49 16.16 10.40
CA TYR A 289 -4.30 17.61 10.38
C TYR A 289 -4.94 18.31 11.59
N ASP A 290 -6.22 18.05 11.82
CA ASP A 290 -6.99 18.67 12.88
C ASP A 290 -6.44 18.29 14.28
N TYR A 291 -6.01 17.04 14.44
CA TYR A 291 -5.41 16.55 15.68
C TYR A 291 -4.04 17.19 15.94
N LEU A 292 -3.13 17.17 14.96
CA LEU A 292 -1.76 17.68 15.14
C LEU A 292 -1.69 19.18 15.34
N LEU A 293 -2.60 19.96 14.73
CA LEU A 293 -2.56 21.42 14.82
C LEU A 293 -3.49 22.00 15.89
N GLN A 294 -4.58 21.33 16.20
CA GLN A 294 -5.63 21.87 17.07
C GLN A 294 -5.92 20.98 18.27
N GLY A 295 -5.28 19.81 18.38
CA GLY A 295 -5.63 18.82 19.42
C GLY A 295 -7.05 18.27 19.26
N LYS A 296 -7.70 18.52 18.11
CA LYS A 296 -9.11 18.18 17.92
C LYS A 296 -9.30 16.69 17.68
N ARG A 297 -10.01 16.04 18.55
CA ARG A 297 -10.46 14.66 18.39
C ARG A 297 -11.70 14.60 17.50
N PRO A 298 -11.80 13.64 16.57
CA PRO A 298 -13.01 13.49 15.75
C PRO A 298 -14.20 13.06 16.63
N GLY A 299 -15.40 13.32 16.14
CA GLY A 299 -16.62 12.77 16.72
C GLY A 299 -16.78 11.25 16.45
N PRO A 300 -17.97 10.69 16.72
CA PRO A 300 -18.24 9.28 16.45
C PRO A 300 -17.90 8.89 15.01
N ILE A 301 -17.36 7.68 14.84
CA ILE A 301 -16.95 7.16 13.53
C ILE A 301 -18.17 6.95 12.66
N SER A 302 -18.21 7.66 11.53
CA SER A 302 -19.24 7.51 10.52
C SER A 302 -18.66 7.69 9.13
N TYR A 303 -19.00 6.81 8.21
CA TYR A 303 -18.65 6.92 6.81
C TYR A 303 -19.72 6.26 5.93
N ARG A 304 -19.71 6.61 4.65
CA ARG A 304 -20.61 6.05 3.64
C ARG A 304 -19.90 4.97 2.86
N THR A 305 -20.67 4.20 2.10
CA THR A 305 -20.15 3.14 1.20
C THR A 305 -20.54 3.42 -0.26
N ARG A 306 -20.65 4.72 -0.59
CA ARG A 306 -21.22 5.16 -1.87
C ARG A 306 -20.23 5.01 -3.03
N TYR A 307 -18.94 5.30 -2.80
CA TYR A 307 -17.93 5.35 -3.85
C TYR A 307 -17.09 4.08 -3.84
N ARG A 308 -16.70 3.62 -5.05
CA ARG A 308 -15.66 2.60 -5.25
C ARG A 308 -14.39 3.22 -5.84
N TRP A 309 -13.25 2.66 -5.56
CA TRP A 309 -11.98 3.10 -6.11
C TRP A 309 -11.49 2.13 -7.17
N VAL A 310 -10.92 2.66 -8.26
CA VAL A 310 -10.41 1.86 -9.37
C VAL A 310 -9.12 2.44 -9.94
N THR A 311 -8.16 1.57 -10.26
CA THR A 311 -7.11 1.86 -11.22
C THR A 311 -7.48 1.18 -12.55
N MET A 312 -8.05 1.94 -13.48
CA MET A 312 -8.66 1.38 -14.71
C MET A 312 -7.72 0.44 -15.46
N ARG A 313 -6.46 0.82 -15.56
CA ARG A 313 -5.44 0.03 -16.27
C ARG A 313 -5.08 -1.27 -15.56
N GLY A 314 -4.99 -1.21 -14.23
CA GLY A 314 -4.79 -2.38 -13.38
C GLY A 314 -5.99 -3.30 -13.42
N ASP A 315 -7.18 -2.74 -13.30
CA ASP A 315 -8.43 -3.49 -13.26
C ASP A 315 -8.77 -4.16 -14.59
N PHE A 316 -8.44 -3.53 -15.72
CA PHE A 316 -8.54 -4.18 -17.03
C PHE A 316 -7.59 -5.40 -17.14
N ARG A 317 -6.40 -5.34 -16.54
CA ARG A 317 -5.50 -6.50 -16.49
C ARG A 317 -6.05 -7.59 -15.58
N ALA A 318 -6.58 -7.23 -14.41
CA ALA A 318 -7.26 -8.16 -13.50
C ALA A 318 -8.44 -8.85 -14.21
N TYR A 319 -9.28 -8.06 -14.91
CA TYR A 319 -10.37 -8.59 -15.72
C TYR A 319 -9.88 -9.61 -16.75
N ARG A 320 -8.81 -9.31 -17.50
CA ARG A 320 -8.28 -10.23 -18.51
C ARG A 320 -7.81 -11.55 -17.89
N GLU A 321 -7.14 -11.48 -16.75
CA GLU A 321 -6.69 -12.66 -16.01
C GLU A 321 -7.88 -13.50 -15.53
N LEU A 322 -8.87 -12.87 -14.86
CA LEU A 322 -10.06 -13.55 -14.35
C LEU A 322 -10.92 -14.11 -15.49
N ARG A 323 -10.99 -13.42 -16.64
CA ARG A 323 -11.69 -13.94 -17.83
C ARG A 323 -11.03 -15.19 -18.37
N GLN A 324 -9.69 -15.25 -18.44
CA GLN A 324 -8.96 -16.44 -18.87
C GLN A 324 -9.20 -17.64 -17.95
N ARG A 325 -9.48 -17.39 -16.67
CA ARG A 325 -9.85 -18.42 -15.69
C ARG A 325 -11.34 -18.78 -15.71
N GLY A 326 -12.15 -18.10 -16.51
CA GLY A 326 -13.62 -18.27 -16.52
C GLY A 326 -14.36 -17.65 -15.31
N GLU A 327 -13.66 -16.85 -14.48
CA GLU A 327 -14.17 -16.31 -13.23
C GLU A 327 -14.92 -14.97 -13.40
N LEU A 328 -14.72 -14.25 -14.52
CA LEU A 328 -15.35 -12.95 -14.79
C LEU A 328 -15.65 -12.72 -16.27
N SER A 329 -16.93 -12.54 -16.60
CA SER A 329 -17.35 -12.18 -17.95
C SER A 329 -17.17 -10.68 -18.24
N ALA A 330 -17.14 -10.29 -19.54
CA ALA A 330 -17.08 -8.88 -19.94
C ALA A 330 -18.29 -8.09 -19.42
N ALA A 331 -19.48 -8.65 -19.52
CA ALA A 331 -20.70 -8.03 -19.00
C ALA A 331 -20.66 -7.87 -17.47
N GLY A 332 -20.15 -8.89 -16.76
CA GLY A 332 -19.96 -8.83 -15.30
C GLY A 332 -18.96 -7.74 -14.89
N TRP A 333 -17.84 -7.62 -15.62
CA TRP A 333 -16.86 -6.57 -15.38
C TRP A 333 -17.44 -5.17 -15.59
N LEU A 334 -18.09 -4.91 -16.74
CA LEU A 334 -18.73 -3.62 -17.02
C LEU A 334 -19.81 -3.28 -16.00
N ARG A 335 -20.65 -4.26 -15.63
CA ARG A 335 -21.68 -4.08 -14.59
C ARG A 335 -21.05 -3.64 -13.28
N SER A 336 -19.98 -4.31 -12.83
CA SER A 336 -19.31 -3.99 -11.56
C SER A 336 -18.75 -2.55 -11.52
N LEU A 337 -18.32 -2.00 -12.67
CA LEU A 337 -17.86 -0.62 -12.77
C LEU A 337 -19.03 0.40 -12.74
N GLY A 338 -20.23 -0.02 -13.15
CA GLY A 338 -21.44 0.83 -13.18
C GLY A 338 -22.23 0.85 -11.88
N GLU A 339 -21.97 -0.05 -10.93
CA GLU A 339 -22.75 -0.19 -9.70
C GLU A 339 -22.61 0.97 -8.71
N ALA A 340 -21.50 1.71 -8.78
CA ALA A 340 -21.24 2.84 -7.90
C ALA A 340 -20.38 3.92 -8.58
N PRO A 341 -20.48 5.19 -8.15
CA PRO A 341 -19.60 6.24 -8.63
C PRO A 341 -18.14 5.91 -8.34
N LEU A 342 -17.27 6.08 -9.35
CA LEU A 342 -15.88 5.69 -9.27
C LEU A 342 -14.99 6.86 -8.81
N VAL A 343 -14.02 6.50 -8.00
CA VAL A 343 -12.86 7.31 -7.62
C VAL A 343 -11.65 6.69 -8.29
N HIS A 344 -10.92 7.46 -9.09
CA HIS A 344 -9.75 6.97 -9.80
C HIS A 344 -8.45 7.25 -9.02
N ASP A 345 -7.41 6.48 -9.32
CA ASP A 345 -6.09 6.59 -8.70
C ASP A 345 -5.38 7.93 -8.97
N VAL A 346 -5.50 8.46 -10.19
CA VAL A 346 -4.85 9.71 -10.60
C VAL A 346 -5.86 10.73 -11.12
N PHE A 347 -6.97 10.30 -11.75
CA PHE A 347 -7.93 11.20 -12.35
C PHE A 347 -8.91 11.78 -11.32
N ALA A 348 -9.07 13.10 -11.35
CA ALA A 348 -10.14 13.80 -10.65
C ALA A 348 -10.72 14.90 -11.56
N TRP A 349 -12.04 14.95 -11.72
CA TRP A 349 -12.70 16.00 -12.51
C TRP A 349 -12.37 17.42 -12.03
N THR A 350 -12.16 17.57 -10.74
CA THR A 350 -11.81 18.85 -10.13
C THR A 350 -10.33 19.21 -10.27
N ASP A 351 -9.48 18.27 -10.73
CA ASP A 351 -8.03 18.45 -10.89
C ASP A 351 -7.48 17.50 -11.96
N PRO A 352 -7.73 17.78 -13.26
CA PRO A 352 -7.32 16.88 -14.34
C PRO A 352 -5.83 16.94 -14.69
N ALA A 353 -5.11 18.01 -14.29
CA ALA A 353 -3.72 18.23 -14.69
C ALA A 353 -2.76 17.11 -14.29
N PRO A 354 -2.82 16.52 -13.07
CA PRO A 354 -1.99 15.36 -12.72
C PRO A 354 -2.20 14.16 -13.64
N PHE A 355 -3.45 13.90 -14.02
CA PHE A 355 -3.77 12.80 -14.94
C PHE A 355 -3.23 13.08 -16.35
N MET A 356 -3.37 14.28 -16.86
CA MET A 356 -2.83 14.67 -18.17
C MET A 356 -1.32 14.50 -18.22
N ARG A 357 -0.61 15.00 -17.18
CA ARG A 357 0.85 14.82 -17.05
C ARG A 357 1.23 13.36 -16.97
N HIS A 358 0.56 12.57 -16.14
CA HIS A 358 0.79 11.14 -16.03
C HIS A 358 0.58 10.41 -17.35
N SER A 359 -0.50 10.71 -18.07
CA SER A 359 -0.81 10.12 -19.37
C SER A 359 0.24 10.44 -20.42
N LEU A 360 0.67 11.71 -20.50
CA LEU A 360 1.73 12.13 -21.40
C LEU A 360 3.04 11.40 -21.12
N GLN A 361 3.46 11.29 -19.87
CA GLN A 361 4.64 10.52 -19.47
C GLN A 361 4.56 9.06 -19.92
N GLN A 362 3.38 8.44 -19.75
CA GLN A 362 3.16 7.05 -20.17
C GLN A 362 3.28 6.88 -21.70
N VAL A 363 2.82 7.85 -22.48
CA VAL A 363 2.99 7.87 -23.94
C VAL A 363 4.47 8.04 -24.30
N MET A 364 5.14 9.05 -23.75
CA MET A 364 6.54 9.32 -24.01
C MET A 364 7.47 8.14 -23.68
N MET A 365 7.19 7.41 -22.60
CA MET A 365 7.97 6.19 -22.25
C MET A 365 7.72 5.01 -23.21
N ARG A 366 6.67 5.02 -24.01
CA ARG A 366 6.34 3.94 -24.95
C ARG A 366 6.88 4.18 -26.35
N VAL A 367 6.99 5.43 -26.78
CA VAL A 367 7.46 5.79 -28.11
C VAL A 367 8.84 5.16 -28.43
N PRO A 368 9.86 5.26 -27.56
CA PRO A 368 11.15 4.60 -27.84
C PRO A 368 11.06 3.07 -27.94
N ARG A 369 10.14 2.44 -27.15
CA ARG A 369 9.94 0.98 -27.18
C ARG A 369 9.21 0.52 -28.44
N LEU A 370 8.34 1.33 -29.00
CA LEU A 370 7.67 1.06 -30.29
C LEU A 370 8.66 1.19 -31.45
N GLY A 371 9.50 2.23 -31.46
CA GLY A 371 10.56 2.38 -32.45
C GLY A 371 11.57 1.24 -32.43
N ALA A 372 12.01 0.79 -31.25
CA ALA A 372 12.91 -0.35 -31.10
C ALA A 372 12.26 -1.70 -31.48
N ARG A 373 10.95 -1.84 -31.35
CA ARG A 373 10.20 -3.03 -31.81
C ARG A 373 10.02 -3.03 -33.32
N MET A 374 9.72 -1.86 -33.90
CA MET A 374 9.59 -1.70 -35.36
C MET A 374 10.90 -1.91 -36.08
N LEU A 375 12.00 -1.40 -35.51
CA LEU A 375 13.37 -1.67 -36.01
C LEU A 375 13.72 -3.15 -35.95
N ARG A 376 13.46 -3.85 -34.85
CA ARG A 376 13.68 -5.31 -34.75
C ARG A 376 12.83 -6.10 -35.73
N TRP A 377 11.60 -5.71 -35.99
CA TRP A 377 10.74 -6.36 -36.97
C TRP A 377 11.26 -6.15 -38.40
N LEU A 378 11.74 -4.96 -38.73
CA LEU A 378 12.34 -4.65 -40.03
C LEU A 378 13.65 -5.44 -40.26
N TYR A 379 14.47 -5.62 -39.20
CA TYR A 379 15.71 -6.40 -39.27
C TYR A 379 15.51 -7.92 -39.18
N SER A 380 14.34 -8.41 -38.78
CA SER A 380 14.00 -9.85 -38.77
C SER A 380 13.28 -10.31 -40.06
N ALA A 381 12.91 -9.39 -40.92
CA ALA A 381 12.24 -9.62 -42.21
C ALA A 381 13.18 -9.46 -43.42
N SER A 382 14.47 -9.19 -43.19
CA SER A 382 15.59 -9.24 -44.14
C SER A 382 16.49 -10.44 -43.82
#